data_7a6a3bdf9ad5bed8094f4994ac7de2b5
#
_entry.id   7a6a3bdf9ad5bed8094f4994ac7de2b5
#
_cell.length_a   1.000
_cell.length_b   1.000
_cell.length_c   1.000
_cell.angle_alpha   90.00
_cell.angle_beta   90.00
_cell.angle_gamma   90.00
#
_symmetry.space_group_name_H-M   'P 1'
#
loop_
_entity.id
_entity.type
_entity.pdbx_description
1 polymer ?
#
loop_
_entity_poly.entity_id
_entity_poly.type
_entity_poly.pdbx_seq_one_letter_code
_entity_poly.pdbx_strand_id
1 'polypeptide(L)'
;MDILIEKSRRLLTAQDQGVIFLRVPVRLGFGADDGPKLREGDGRTPEGNYVISSRNPASRFFRSLGLSYPNPQDALRGLQAGLIDEAAYRRLVSSPNRPAWDTPLGGFVMIHGTPPARQGDWTHGCIALENEAMATLFRRARLGDTVRILP
;
A
#
# COMPACT_ATOMS: atom_id res chain seq x y z
N MET A 1 7.77 -13.53 3.60
CA MET A 1 7.51 -13.27 2.17
C MET A 1 7.85 -11.81 1.88
N ASP A 2 8.33 -11.53 0.67
CA ASP A 2 8.63 -10.17 0.23
C ASP A 2 7.81 -9.82 -1.00
N ILE A 3 7.22 -8.63 -1.00
CA ILE A 3 6.44 -8.08 -2.09
C ILE A 3 7.18 -6.84 -2.61
N LEU A 4 7.43 -6.80 -3.90
CA LEU A 4 7.96 -5.64 -4.61
C LEU A 4 6.90 -5.08 -5.56
N ILE A 5 6.65 -3.78 -5.48
CA ILE A 5 5.76 -3.06 -6.38
C ILE A 5 6.60 -1.99 -7.09
N GLU A 6 6.63 -2.06 -8.42
CA GLU A 6 7.32 -1.10 -9.29
C GLU A 6 6.25 -0.26 -9.99
N LYS A 7 6.07 0.97 -9.54
CA LYS A 7 5.00 1.87 -10.02
C LYS A 7 5.13 2.17 -11.51
N SER A 8 6.32 2.55 -11.96
CA SER A 8 6.59 2.87 -13.36
C SER A 8 6.31 1.69 -14.31
N ARG A 9 6.40 0.47 -13.81
CA ARG A 9 6.14 -0.76 -14.57
C ARG A 9 4.73 -1.30 -14.37
N ARG A 10 3.97 -0.75 -13.43
CA ARG A 10 2.67 -1.29 -13.00
C ARG A 10 2.75 -2.79 -12.71
N LEU A 11 3.77 -3.20 -11.95
CA LEU A 11 4.12 -4.59 -11.72
C LEU A 11 4.25 -4.90 -10.23
N LEU A 12 3.64 -6.00 -9.80
CA LEU A 12 3.87 -6.61 -8.49
C LEU A 12 4.58 -7.93 -8.66
N THR A 13 5.65 -8.12 -7.89
CA THR A 13 6.37 -9.39 -7.75
C THR A 13 6.34 -9.83 -6.30
N ALA A 14 5.89 -11.06 -6.03
CA ALA A 14 5.91 -11.64 -4.70
C ALA A 14 6.79 -12.89 -4.69
N GLN A 15 7.66 -12.97 -3.67
CA GLN A 15 8.59 -14.09 -3.48
C GLN A 15 8.56 -14.60 -2.06
N ASP A 16 8.88 -15.86 -1.89
CA ASP A 16 9.08 -16.51 -0.61
C ASP A 16 10.41 -17.28 -0.62
N GLN A 17 11.26 -17.02 0.37
CA GLN A 17 12.62 -17.60 0.45
C GLN A 17 13.42 -17.44 -0.88
N GLY A 18 13.29 -16.29 -1.53
CA GLY A 18 13.97 -15.99 -2.79
C GLY A 18 13.32 -16.60 -4.04
N VAL A 19 12.24 -17.36 -3.90
CA VAL A 19 11.52 -17.97 -5.04
C VAL A 19 10.29 -17.13 -5.38
N ILE A 20 10.26 -16.60 -6.61
CA ILE A 20 9.12 -15.85 -7.13
C ILE A 20 7.97 -16.83 -7.39
N PHE A 21 6.82 -16.57 -6.77
CA PHE A 21 5.60 -17.35 -6.99
C PHE A 21 4.46 -16.54 -7.65
N LEU A 22 4.59 -15.23 -7.71
CA LEU A 22 3.61 -14.35 -8.35
C LEU A 22 4.31 -13.17 -9.01
N ARG A 23 3.95 -12.87 -10.25
CA ARG A 23 4.39 -11.68 -10.96
C ARG A 23 3.26 -11.23 -11.87
N VAL A 24 2.63 -10.10 -11.54
CA VAL A 24 1.36 -9.70 -12.15
C VAL A 24 1.27 -8.18 -12.32
N PRO A 25 0.53 -7.71 -13.35
CA PRO A 25 0.24 -6.30 -13.50
C PRO A 25 -0.64 -5.79 -12.36
N VAL A 26 -0.50 -4.51 -12.04
CA VAL A 26 -1.30 -3.81 -11.02
C VAL A 26 -1.92 -2.54 -11.59
N ARG A 27 -2.97 -2.07 -10.93
CA ARG A 27 -3.54 -0.73 -11.08
C ARG A 27 -3.27 0.04 -9.81
N LEU A 28 -2.96 1.32 -9.94
CA LEU A 28 -2.54 2.18 -8.85
C LEU A 28 -3.52 3.32 -8.60
N GLY A 29 -3.14 4.25 -7.74
CA GLY A 29 -3.86 5.50 -7.54
C GLY A 29 -3.90 6.35 -8.80
N PHE A 30 -4.98 7.10 -9.01
CA PHE A 30 -5.14 7.96 -10.20
C PHE A 30 -4.05 9.05 -10.30
N GLY A 31 -3.37 9.39 -9.21
CA GLY A 31 -2.22 10.30 -9.15
C GLY A 31 -0.87 9.60 -9.00
N ALA A 32 -0.77 8.31 -9.35
CA ALA A 32 0.45 7.53 -9.12
C ALA A 32 1.70 8.08 -9.83
N ASP A 33 1.53 8.73 -10.98
CA ASP A 33 2.62 9.32 -11.75
C ASP A 33 3.11 10.68 -11.19
N ASP A 34 2.38 11.27 -10.25
CA ASP A 34 2.73 12.56 -9.64
C ASP A 34 3.68 12.42 -8.44
N GLY A 35 4.24 11.24 -8.21
CA GLY A 35 5.17 10.95 -7.12
C GLY A 35 4.53 10.19 -5.95
N PRO A 36 5.21 10.15 -4.79
CA PRO A 36 4.75 9.40 -3.63
C PRO A 36 3.52 10.04 -2.99
N LYS A 37 2.72 9.23 -2.32
CA LYS A 37 1.61 9.70 -1.50
C LYS A 37 2.12 10.58 -0.37
N LEU A 38 1.54 11.77 -0.24
CA LEU A 38 1.91 12.76 0.77
C LEU A 38 0.78 13.03 1.78
N ARG A 39 -0.47 12.93 1.34
CA ARG A 39 -1.65 13.24 2.15
C ARG A 39 -2.89 12.54 1.65
N GLU A 40 -3.92 12.54 2.49
CA GLU A 40 -5.23 12.05 2.10
C GLU A 40 -5.78 12.82 0.89
N GLY A 41 -6.41 12.11 -0.02
CA GLY A 41 -7.09 12.69 -1.18
C GLY A 41 -6.18 13.05 -2.36
N ASP A 42 -4.87 12.85 -2.28
CA ASP A 42 -3.96 13.14 -3.40
C ASP A 42 -4.00 12.09 -4.54
N GLY A 43 -4.67 10.97 -4.32
CA GLY A 43 -4.78 9.90 -5.30
C GLY A 43 -3.49 9.16 -5.61
N ARG A 44 -2.44 9.43 -4.85
CA ARG A 44 -1.11 8.86 -5.08
C ARG A 44 -0.93 7.54 -4.33
N THR A 45 -0.20 6.62 -4.95
CA THR A 45 0.28 5.41 -4.29
C THR A 45 1.60 5.73 -3.58
N PRO A 46 1.79 5.32 -2.31
CA PRO A 46 3.01 5.63 -1.58
C PRO A 46 4.24 4.95 -2.18
N GLU A 47 5.40 5.45 -1.83
CA GLU A 47 6.72 4.89 -2.15
C GLU A 47 7.51 4.71 -0.86
N GLY A 48 8.15 3.56 -0.71
CA GLY A 48 8.92 3.25 0.50
C GLY A 48 8.82 1.80 0.92
N ASN A 49 9.20 1.54 2.16
CA ASN A 49 9.16 0.22 2.78
C ASN A 49 8.01 0.15 3.80
N TYR A 50 7.17 -0.84 3.62
CA TYR A 50 5.97 -1.07 4.44
C TYR A 50 5.92 -2.54 4.86
N VAL A 51 4.99 -2.86 5.73
CA VAL A 51 4.63 -4.24 6.06
C VAL A 51 3.12 -4.44 5.89
N ILE A 52 2.71 -5.68 5.76
CA ILE A 52 1.30 -6.04 5.83
C ILE A 52 0.83 -5.85 7.27
N SER A 53 -0.07 -4.88 7.48
CA SER A 53 -0.60 -4.47 8.79
C SER A 53 -1.94 -5.09 9.13
N SER A 54 -2.71 -5.52 8.10
CA SER A 54 -4.02 -6.14 8.29
C SER A 54 -4.37 -7.07 7.13
N ARG A 55 -5.33 -7.97 7.39
CA ARG A 55 -5.87 -8.90 6.38
C ARG A 55 -7.40 -8.90 6.48
N ASN A 56 -8.07 -8.72 5.37
CA ASN A 56 -9.53 -8.76 5.31
C ASN A 56 -9.98 -9.73 4.20
N PRO A 57 -10.53 -10.91 4.55
CA PRO A 57 -11.01 -11.89 3.57
C PRO A 57 -12.34 -11.52 2.93
N ALA A 58 -13.05 -10.54 3.48
CA ALA A 58 -14.38 -10.10 3.05
C ALA A 58 -14.39 -8.59 2.68
N SER A 59 -13.35 -8.14 1.99
CA SER A 59 -13.26 -6.77 1.48
C SER A 59 -14.32 -6.52 0.40
N ARG A 60 -14.84 -5.28 0.33
CA ARG A 60 -15.68 -4.83 -0.79
C ARG A 60 -15.00 -5.00 -2.16
N PHE A 61 -13.67 -5.12 -2.18
CA PHE A 61 -12.83 -5.41 -3.34
C PHE A 61 -12.30 -6.84 -3.29
N PHE A 62 -13.14 -7.81 -2.98
CA PHE A 62 -12.87 -9.23 -2.88
C PHE A 62 -12.05 -9.59 -1.62
N ARG A 63 -10.76 -9.30 -1.57
CA ARG A 63 -9.85 -9.48 -0.43
C ARG A 63 -8.88 -8.33 -0.35
N SER A 64 -8.40 -8.00 0.83
CA SER A 64 -7.42 -6.93 0.98
C SER A 64 -6.37 -7.22 2.04
N LEU A 65 -5.17 -6.65 1.78
CA LEU A 65 -4.02 -6.62 2.68
C LEU A 65 -3.70 -5.16 2.95
N GLY A 66 -3.90 -4.69 4.17
CA GLY A 66 -3.57 -3.33 4.56
C GLY A 66 -2.07 -3.15 4.71
N LEU A 67 -1.56 -2.00 4.31
CA LEU A 67 -0.16 -1.63 4.44
C LEU A 67 0.07 -0.68 5.62
N SER A 68 1.28 -0.68 6.17
CA SER A 68 1.70 0.18 7.28
C SER A 68 2.03 1.61 6.81
N TYR A 69 1.23 2.16 5.89
CA TYR A 69 1.30 3.58 5.53
C TYR A 69 0.38 4.39 6.47
N PRO A 70 0.80 5.57 6.95
CA PRO A 70 2.13 6.20 6.80
C PRO A 70 3.21 5.52 7.67
N ASN A 71 4.37 5.28 7.10
CA ASN A 71 5.52 4.80 7.85
C ASN A 71 6.23 5.96 8.58
N PRO A 72 7.25 5.71 9.43
CA PRO A 72 7.96 6.78 10.14
C PRO A 72 8.59 7.84 9.22
N GLN A 73 9.05 7.46 8.02
CA GLN A 73 9.60 8.41 7.05
C GLN A 73 8.52 9.30 6.42
N ASP A 74 7.36 8.71 6.10
CA ASP A 74 6.19 9.46 5.65
C ASP A 74 5.73 10.44 6.73
N ALA A 75 5.70 10.01 7.99
CA ALA A 75 5.33 10.84 9.13
C ALA A 75 6.30 12.00 9.33
N LEU A 76 7.62 11.76 9.25
CA LEU A 76 8.63 12.81 9.37
C LEU A 76 8.49 13.84 8.25
N ARG A 77 8.30 13.39 7.03
CA ARG A 77 8.06 14.26 5.88
C ARG A 77 6.80 15.10 6.05
N GLY A 78 5.73 14.50 6.54
CA GLY A 78 4.49 15.20 6.85
C GLY A 78 4.64 16.26 7.95
N LEU A 79 5.42 15.97 8.99
CA LEU A 79 5.74 16.93 10.05
C LEU A 79 6.56 18.10 9.50
N GLN A 80 7.61 17.82 8.74
CA GLN A 80 8.46 18.85 8.14
C GLN A 80 7.73 19.74 7.13
N ALA A 81 6.73 19.19 6.43
CA ALA A 81 5.87 19.92 5.50
C ALA A 81 4.73 20.67 6.18
N GLY A 82 4.57 20.56 7.50
CA GLY A 82 3.48 21.20 8.24
C GLY A 82 2.11 20.56 8.02
N LEU A 83 2.05 19.34 7.47
CA LEU A 83 0.79 18.62 7.24
C LEU A 83 0.23 17.98 8.51
N ILE A 84 1.08 17.62 9.44
CA ILE A 84 0.73 17.08 10.76
C ILE A 84 1.52 17.81 11.84
N ASP A 85 0.99 17.80 13.05
CA ASP A 85 1.67 18.31 14.23
C ASP A 85 2.56 17.25 14.90
N GLU A 86 3.30 17.66 15.92
CA GLU A 86 4.20 16.77 16.63
C GLU A 86 3.46 15.64 17.37
N ALA A 87 2.25 15.88 17.87
CA ALA A 87 1.44 14.88 18.53
C ALA A 87 1.03 13.77 17.56
N ALA A 88 0.58 14.12 16.35
CA ALA A 88 0.27 13.17 15.28
C ALA A 88 1.51 12.41 14.83
N TYR A 89 2.65 13.08 14.67
CA TYR A 89 3.92 12.44 14.36
C TYR A 89 4.29 11.37 15.39
N ARG A 90 4.30 11.71 16.68
CA ARG A 90 4.61 10.76 17.76
C ARG A 90 3.67 9.56 17.76
N ARG A 91 2.40 9.78 17.53
CA ARG A 91 1.38 8.73 17.46
C ARG A 91 1.66 7.77 16.28
N LEU A 92 2.06 8.27 15.13
CA LEU A 92 2.40 7.46 13.96
C LEU A 92 3.67 6.61 14.19
N VAL A 93 4.74 7.23 14.71
CA VAL A 93 6.01 6.52 14.88
C VAL A 93 6.01 5.54 16.07
N SER A 94 5.09 5.68 17.01
CA SER A 94 4.94 4.75 18.14
C SER A 94 4.39 3.38 17.74
N SER A 95 3.73 3.26 16.60
CA SER A 95 3.14 2.02 16.09
C SER A 95 3.43 1.83 14.59
N PRO A 96 4.70 1.67 14.20
CA PRO A 96 5.10 1.71 12.78
C PRO A 96 4.50 0.57 11.94
N ASN A 97 4.17 -0.56 12.54
CA ASN A 97 3.57 -1.69 11.83
C ASN A 97 2.03 -1.61 11.75
N ARG A 98 1.42 -0.74 12.56
CA ARG A 98 -0.03 -0.46 12.58
C ARG A 98 -0.26 1.01 12.85
N PRO A 99 0.14 1.89 11.92
CA PRO A 99 0.00 3.33 12.13
C PRO A 99 -1.48 3.74 12.17
N ALA A 100 -1.75 4.86 12.80
CA ALA A 100 -3.05 5.51 12.74
C ALA A 100 -3.37 5.93 11.29
N TRP A 101 -4.64 5.79 10.91
CA TRP A 101 -5.10 6.13 9.55
C TRP A 101 -5.98 7.37 9.48
N ASP A 102 -6.17 8.03 10.62
CA ASP A 102 -7.04 9.20 10.80
C ASP A 102 -6.27 10.53 10.90
N THR A 103 -5.04 10.56 10.42
CA THR A 103 -4.25 11.79 10.31
C THR A 103 -4.42 12.42 8.92
N PRO A 104 -4.04 13.70 8.72
CA PRO A 104 -4.05 14.34 7.40
C PRO A 104 -3.20 13.66 6.33
N LEU A 105 -2.27 12.77 6.71
CA LEU A 105 -1.50 11.98 5.76
C LEU A 105 -2.34 10.87 5.12
N GLY A 106 -3.49 10.54 5.71
CA GLY A 106 -4.36 9.47 5.29
C GLY A 106 -3.91 8.10 5.78
N GLY A 107 -4.46 7.09 5.16
CA GLY A 107 -4.24 5.69 5.48
C GLY A 107 -5.07 4.81 4.55
N PHE A 108 -5.46 3.62 5.02
CA PHE A 108 -6.25 2.69 4.23
C PHE A 108 -5.64 2.34 2.87
N VAL A 109 -4.31 2.41 2.75
CA VAL A 109 -3.60 1.94 1.56
C VAL A 109 -3.52 0.42 1.62
N MET A 110 -4.06 -0.24 0.62
CA MET A 110 -4.21 -1.69 0.60
C MET A 110 -3.79 -2.27 -0.74
N ILE A 111 -3.38 -3.52 -0.72
CA ILE A 111 -3.37 -4.39 -1.90
C ILE A 111 -4.71 -5.14 -1.89
N HIS A 112 -5.48 -5.04 -2.97
CA HIS A 112 -6.84 -5.63 -3.03
C HIS A 112 -7.20 -6.12 -4.43
N GLY A 113 -8.33 -6.83 -4.52
CA GLY A 113 -8.87 -7.29 -5.79
C GLY A 113 -9.42 -6.16 -6.66
N THR A 114 -9.66 -6.47 -7.92
CA THR A 114 -10.19 -5.52 -8.90
C THR A 114 -11.54 -6.02 -9.41
N PRO A 115 -12.58 -5.17 -9.43
CA PRO A 115 -13.82 -5.51 -10.13
C PRO A 115 -13.55 -5.76 -11.62
N PRO A 116 -14.30 -6.67 -12.26
CA PRO A 116 -14.23 -6.87 -13.71
C PRO A 116 -14.38 -5.54 -14.46
N ALA A 117 -13.69 -5.39 -15.59
CA ALA A 117 -13.74 -4.23 -16.48
C ALA A 117 -13.15 -2.91 -15.94
N ARG A 118 -12.58 -2.85 -14.74
CA ARG A 118 -11.83 -1.68 -14.28
C ARG A 118 -10.48 -1.63 -14.97
N GLN A 119 -10.21 -0.52 -15.64
CA GLN A 119 -8.97 -0.28 -16.39
C GLN A 119 -8.26 1.00 -15.92
N GLY A 120 -6.96 1.10 -16.23
CA GLY A 120 -6.14 2.24 -15.84
C GLY A 120 -5.91 2.33 -14.32
N ASP A 121 -5.29 3.40 -13.88
CA ASP A 121 -5.09 3.71 -12.47
C ASP A 121 -6.36 4.39 -11.95
N TRP A 122 -7.13 3.66 -11.18
CA TRP A 122 -8.47 4.09 -10.76
C TRP A 122 -8.64 4.21 -9.25
N THR A 123 -7.66 3.75 -8.47
CA THR A 123 -7.77 3.77 -7.01
C THR A 123 -7.46 5.15 -6.43
N HIS A 124 -7.71 5.34 -5.15
CA HIS A 124 -7.33 6.53 -4.41
C HIS A 124 -5.93 6.43 -3.75
N GLY A 125 -5.13 5.42 -4.18
CA GLY A 125 -3.78 5.16 -3.69
C GLY A 125 -3.49 3.69 -3.43
N CYS A 126 -4.51 2.83 -3.40
CA CYS A 126 -4.36 1.38 -3.26
C CYS A 126 -3.72 0.73 -4.49
N ILE A 127 -3.28 -0.49 -4.31
CA ILE A 127 -2.72 -1.36 -5.35
C ILE A 127 -3.77 -2.43 -5.68
N ALA A 128 -4.31 -2.41 -6.88
CA ALA A 128 -5.36 -3.34 -7.30
C ALA A 128 -4.81 -4.44 -8.20
N LEU A 129 -5.18 -5.69 -7.91
CA LEU A 129 -4.84 -6.90 -8.65
C LEU A 129 -6.09 -7.54 -9.24
N GLU A 130 -5.95 -8.33 -10.29
CA GLU A 130 -6.99 -9.28 -10.68
C GLU A 130 -7.32 -10.23 -9.51
N ASN A 131 -8.59 -10.60 -9.36
CA ASN A 131 -9.05 -11.37 -8.20
C ASN A 131 -8.34 -12.71 -8.02
N GLU A 132 -7.99 -13.41 -9.11
CA GLU A 132 -7.26 -14.67 -9.05
C GLU A 132 -5.84 -14.48 -8.48
N ALA A 133 -5.12 -13.45 -8.95
CA ALA A 133 -3.82 -13.08 -8.43
C ALA A 133 -3.91 -12.67 -6.95
N MET A 134 -4.94 -11.87 -6.61
CA MET A 134 -5.19 -11.48 -5.22
C MET A 134 -5.47 -12.69 -4.32
N ALA A 135 -6.22 -13.67 -4.79
CA ALA A 135 -6.48 -14.90 -4.05
C ALA A 135 -5.18 -15.68 -3.78
N THR A 136 -4.29 -15.74 -4.78
CA THR A 136 -3.00 -16.42 -4.66
C THR A 136 -2.09 -15.70 -3.66
N LEU A 137 -2.00 -14.38 -3.74
CA LEU A 137 -1.23 -13.56 -2.81
C LEU A 137 -1.77 -13.68 -1.39
N PHE A 138 -3.08 -13.54 -1.21
CA PHE A 138 -3.75 -13.56 0.09
C PHE A 138 -3.55 -14.86 0.85
N ARG A 139 -3.55 -16.01 0.17
CA ARG A 139 -3.33 -17.31 0.83
C ARG A 139 -1.96 -17.42 1.50
N ARG A 140 -0.93 -16.77 0.95
CA ARG A 140 0.44 -16.83 1.44
C ARG A 140 0.81 -15.68 2.38
N ALA A 141 0.20 -14.53 2.18
CA ALA A 141 0.52 -13.30 2.91
C ALA A 141 0.23 -13.43 4.41
N ARG A 142 1.15 -12.92 5.23
CA ARG A 142 1.05 -12.88 6.69
C ARG A 142 1.27 -11.45 7.18
N LEU A 143 0.74 -11.16 8.36
CA LEU A 143 1.07 -9.90 9.05
C LEU A 143 2.58 -9.80 9.26
N GLY A 144 3.14 -8.63 8.94
CA GLY A 144 4.57 -8.37 9.05
C GLY A 144 5.39 -8.71 7.79
N ASP A 145 4.80 -9.36 6.78
CA ASP A 145 5.48 -9.56 5.50
C ASP A 145 5.85 -8.21 4.87
N THR A 146 7.02 -8.14 4.25
CA THR A 146 7.56 -6.89 3.72
C THR A 146 6.92 -6.49 2.40
N VAL A 147 6.69 -5.20 2.24
CA VAL A 147 6.18 -4.59 0.99
C VAL A 147 7.03 -3.39 0.65
N ARG A 148 7.74 -3.47 -0.45
CA ARG A 148 8.55 -2.36 -0.98
C ARG A 148 7.88 -1.79 -2.22
N ILE A 149 7.67 -0.48 -2.22
CA ILE A 149 7.07 0.24 -3.35
C ILE A 149 8.09 1.21 -3.90
N LEU A 150 8.46 1.01 -5.15
CA LEU A 150 9.41 1.84 -5.91
C LEU A 150 8.66 2.75 -6.89
N PRO A 151 9.27 3.88 -7.28
CA PRO A 151 8.78 4.74 -8.35
C PRO A 151 8.49 4.04 -9.65
#